data_e39cb91a9dcdc5c531fc31f623809b8a
#
_entry.id   e39cb91a9dcdc5c531fc31f623809b8a
#
_cell.length_a   1.000
_cell.length_b   1.000
_cell.length_c   1.000
_cell.angle_alpha   90.00
_cell.angle_beta   90.00
_cell.angle_gamma   90.00
#
_symmetry.space_group_name_H-M   'P 1'
#
loop_
_entity.id
_entity.type
_entity.pdbx_description
1 polymer ?
#
loop_
_entity_poly.entity_id
_entity_poly.type
_entity_poly.pdbx_seq_one_letter_code
_entity_poly.pdbx_strand_id
1 'polypeptide(L)'
;MINFETLIKLENAFSNILFYEKDHKYTIDGIPARMSVSQLIKKFEKPFNSKAIAEVVAKRDGFSVEEILEQWDFKRDYSCHKGSEFHKYVENFFNRKQISLDKTAINFFFEDKKTFKTKNSIKEYYQDVALLIKNFKNFYDWWKKEHIIIKSEFVIGDSETGVCGTIDNLSYNFVKNEFVIFDYKTNKEIKRKGFKGDKMIDCLSHLDQCEFTKYSLQLSLYSTIMEKITNFSVPSSYIIWVNGEKDYELIKCLDLKKESKMILDNCKY
;
A
#
# COMPACT_ATOMS: atom_id res chain seq x y z
N MET A 1 12.21 11.65 23.50
CA MET A 1 12.14 12.44 22.24
C MET A 1 13.17 11.86 21.28
N ILE A 2 12.79 11.62 20.02
CA ILE A 2 13.78 11.16 19.01
C ILE A 2 14.88 12.21 18.88
N ASN A 3 16.14 11.77 18.88
CA ASN A 3 17.29 12.67 18.75
C ASN A 3 17.81 12.69 17.30
N PHE A 4 18.65 13.67 17.00
CA PHE A 4 19.21 13.87 15.67
C PHE A 4 20.07 12.70 15.19
N GLU A 5 20.80 12.07 16.10
CA GLU A 5 21.63 10.90 15.81
C GLU A 5 20.79 9.70 15.33
N THR A 6 19.63 9.47 15.96
CA THR A 6 18.67 8.43 15.53
C THR A 6 18.18 8.68 14.11
N LEU A 7 17.89 9.92 13.73
CA LEU A 7 17.45 10.26 12.37
C LEU A 7 18.56 10.05 11.34
N ILE A 8 19.80 10.47 11.64
CA ILE A 8 20.95 10.21 10.77
C ILE A 8 21.19 8.70 10.59
N LYS A 9 21.12 7.94 11.68
CA LYS A 9 21.28 6.49 11.63
C LYS A 9 20.21 5.85 10.73
N LEU A 10 18.97 6.30 10.84
CA LEU A 10 17.86 5.82 10.02
C LEU A 10 18.07 6.12 8.53
N GLU A 11 18.48 7.34 8.20
CA GLU A 11 18.72 7.74 6.81
C GLU A 11 19.91 6.99 6.19
N ASN A 12 21.00 6.85 6.92
CA ASN A 12 22.19 6.15 6.46
C ASN A 12 21.93 4.65 6.26
N ALA A 13 21.07 4.04 7.07
CA ALA A 13 20.78 2.61 7.04
C ALA A 13 20.22 2.13 5.68
N PHE A 14 19.56 3.00 4.92
CA PHE A 14 18.92 2.68 3.65
C PHE A 14 19.37 3.60 2.50
N SER A 15 20.46 4.34 2.68
CA SER A 15 20.96 5.31 1.70
C SER A 15 21.44 4.67 0.39
N ASN A 16 21.77 3.38 0.40
CA ASN A 16 22.19 2.60 -0.75
C ASN A 16 21.00 2.01 -1.56
N ILE A 17 19.76 2.26 -1.13
CA ILE A 17 18.56 1.72 -1.78
C ILE A 17 17.85 2.85 -2.51
N LEU A 18 17.64 2.66 -3.81
CA LEU A 18 16.98 3.65 -4.65
C LEU A 18 15.71 3.06 -5.29
N PHE A 19 14.70 3.89 -5.43
CA PHE A 19 13.48 3.59 -6.16
C PHE A 19 13.37 4.44 -7.41
N TYR A 20 13.15 3.80 -8.55
CA TYR A 20 12.94 4.45 -9.84
C TYR A 20 11.46 4.41 -10.19
N GLU A 21 10.77 5.51 -9.96
CA GLU A 21 9.31 5.63 -10.11
C GLU A 21 8.84 5.26 -11.52
N LYS A 22 9.54 5.73 -12.57
CA LYS A 22 9.19 5.50 -13.98
C LYS A 22 9.09 4.01 -14.34
N ASP A 23 10.00 3.20 -13.82
CA ASP A 23 10.09 1.77 -14.14
C ASP A 23 9.55 0.89 -13.00
N HIS A 24 9.17 1.52 -11.90
CA HIS A 24 8.73 0.88 -10.65
C HIS A 24 9.73 -0.18 -10.15
N LYS A 25 11.02 0.19 -10.16
CA LYS A 25 12.13 -0.71 -9.83
C LYS A 25 12.95 -0.17 -8.68
N TYR A 26 13.47 -1.11 -7.88
CA TYR A 26 14.42 -0.82 -6.82
C TYR A 26 15.82 -1.26 -7.19
N THR A 27 16.83 -0.56 -6.69
CA THR A 27 18.24 -0.99 -6.71
C THR A 27 18.83 -0.95 -5.32
N ILE A 28 19.77 -1.84 -5.06
CA ILE A 28 20.59 -1.89 -3.87
C ILE A 28 22.05 -1.77 -4.34
N ASP A 29 22.78 -0.75 -3.87
CA ASP A 29 24.15 -0.47 -4.32
C ASP A 29 24.26 -0.36 -5.86
N GLY A 30 23.22 0.18 -6.52
CA GLY A 30 23.15 0.30 -7.97
C GLY A 30 22.77 -0.98 -8.72
N ILE A 31 22.64 -2.11 -8.03
CA ILE A 31 22.26 -3.41 -8.61
C ILE A 31 20.72 -3.57 -8.49
N PRO A 32 20.01 -4.06 -9.53
CA PRO A 32 18.59 -4.31 -9.44
C PRO A 32 18.23 -5.20 -8.25
N ALA A 33 17.28 -4.77 -7.43
CA ALA A 33 16.78 -5.57 -6.32
C ALA A 33 16.11 -6.85 -6.85
N ARG A 34 16.18 -7.91 -6.06
CA ARG A 34 15.63 -9.22 -6.44
C ARG A 34 14.12 -9.17 -6.62
N MET A 35 13.42 -8.47 -5.72
CA MET A 35 11.98 -8.26 -5.80
C MET A 35 11.50 -7.20 -4.80
N SER A 36 10.30 -6.68 -5.04
CA SER A 36 9.60 -5.87 -4.05
C SER A 36 8.89 -6.73 -3.00
N VAL A 37 8.57 -6.12 -1.85
CA VAL A 37 7.74 -6.75 -0.80
C VAL A 37 6.41 -7.22 -1.38
N SER A 38 5.76 -6.44 -2.24
CA SER A 38 4.50 -6.83 -2.87
C SER A 38 4.66 -8.05 -3.79
N GLN A 39 5.77 -8.13 -4.54
CA GLN A 39 6.08 -9.30 -5.38
C GLN A 39 6.38 -10.54 -4.52
N LEU A 40 7.04 -10.36 -3.38
CA LEU A 40 7.30 -11.46 -2.44
C LEU A 40 5.98 -12.02 -1.89
N ILE A 41 5.08 -11.17 -1.40
CA ILE A 41 3.76 -11.59 -0.89
C ILE A 41 2.98 -12.34 -1.96
N LYS A 42 2.99 -11.85 -3.20
CA LYS A 42 2.27 -12.47 -4.33
C LYS A 42 2.68 -13.91 -4.61
N LYS A 43 3.91 -14.32 -4.28
CA LYS A 43 4.35 -15.72 -4.44
C LYS A 43 3.59 -16.70 -3.54
N PHE A 44 3.02 -16.21 -2.45
CA PHE A 44 2.24 -16.99 -1.49
C PHE A 44 0.73 -16.87 -1.68
N GLU A 45 0.29 -16.24 -2.79
CA GLU A 45 -1.12 -16.14 -3.15
C GLU A 45 -1.51 -17.25 -4.14
N LYS A 46 -2.68 -17.85 -3.94
CA LYS A 46 -3.31 -18.63 -5.00
C LYS A 46 -3.64 -17.72 -6.18
N PRO A 47 -3.35 -18.12 -7.40
CA PRO A 47 -3.70 -17.32 -8.57
C PRO A 47 -5.22 -17.15 -8.69
N PHE A 48 -5.66 -15.92 -8.96
CA PHE A 48 -7.07 -15.64 -9.21
C PHE A 48 -7.40 -15.89 -10.67
N ASN A 49 -8.33 -16.83 -10.93
CA ASN A 49 -8.82 -17.09 -12.29
C ASN A 49 -9.98 -16.16 -12.62
N SER A 50 -9.65 -14.94 -13.08
CA SER A 50 -10.62 -13.91 -13.42
C SER A 50 -11.60 -14.38 -14.52
N LYS A 51 -11.11 -15.12 -15.53
CA LYS A 51 -11.95 -15.60 -16.65
C LYS A 51 -13.03 -16.58 -16.18
N ALA A 52 -12.64 -17.59 -15.38
CA ALA A 52 -13.61 -18.55 -14.87
C ALA A 52 -14.67 -17.91 -13.96
N ILE A 53 -14.30 -16.91 -13.17
CA ILE A 53 -15.27 -16.17 -12.35
C ILE A 53 -16.14 -15.27 -13.23
N ALA A 54 -15.55 -14.62 -14.25
CA ALA A 54 -16.31 -13.78 -15.19
C ALA A 54 -17.36 -14.60 -15.97
N GLU A 55 -17.08 -15.85 -16.36
CA GLU A 55 -18.06 -16.76 -16.98
C GLU A 55 -19.28 -17.01 -16.09
N VAL A 56 -19.05 -17.22 -14.80
CA VAL A 56 -20.15 -17.42 -13.83
C VAL A 56 -20.99 -16.15 -13.67
N VAL A 57 -20.33 -14.98 -13.55
CA VAL A 57 -21.00 -13.69 -13.38
C VAL A 57 -21.75 -13.29 -14.65
N ALA A 58 -21.13 -13.46 -15.81
CA ALA A 58 -21.73 -13.17 -17.11
C ALA A 58 -23.04 -13.96 -17.32
N LYS A 59 -23.01 -15.27 -17.02
CA LYS A 59 -24.19 -16.13 -17.09
C LYS A 59 -25.30 -15.72 -16.12
N ARG A 60 -24.95 -15.28 -14.92
CA ARG A 60 -25.91 -14.82 -13.90
C ARG A 60 -26.56 -13.50 -14.27
N ASP A 61 -25.76 -12.54 -14.77
CA ASP A 61 -26.17 -11.14 -14.93
C ASP A 61 -26.58 -10.79 -16.37
N GLY A 62 -26.48 -11.74 -17.32
CA GLY A 62 -26.90 -11.58 -18.71
C GLY A 62 -25.95 -10.72 -19.56
N PHE A 63 -24.66 -10.66 -19.19
CA PHE A 63 -23.60 -9.99 -19.94
C PHE A 63 -22.70 -11.00 -20.66
N SER A 64 -21.86 -10.51 -21.59
CA SER A 64 -20.75 -11.31 -22.11
C SER A 64 -19.60 -11.38 -21.10
N VAL A 65 -18.70 -12.36 -21.28
CA VAL A 65 -17.49 -12.50 -20.42
C VAL A 65 -16.58 -11.29 -20.61
N GLU A 66 -16.46 -10.83 -21.84
CA GLU A 66 -15.67 -9.67 -22.23
C GLU A 66 -16.18 -8.40 -21.53
N GLU A 67 -17.49 -8.16 -21.55
CA GLU A 67 -18.08 -7.01 -20.85
C GLU A 67 -17.81 -7.04 -19.33
N ILE A 68 -17.87 -8.21 -18.70
CA ILE A 68 -17.57 -8.34 -17.27
C ILE A 68 -16.11 -8.04 -16.99
N LEU A 69 -15.19 -8.58 -17.80
CA LEU A 69 -13.75 -8.33 -17.65
C LEU A 69 -13.41 -6.85 -17.86
N GLU A 70 -13.97 -6.21 -18.89
CA GLU A 70 -13.80 -4.78 -19.13
C GLU A 70 -14.31 -3.93 -17.94
N GLN A 71 -15.48 -4.31 -17.37
CA GLN A 71 -16.01 -3.64 -16.19
C GLN A 71 -15.06 -3.76 -14.99
N TRP A 72 -14.46 -4.94 -14.76
CA TRP A 72 -13.54 -5.14 -13.66
C TRP A 72 -12.23 -4.39 -13.87
N ASP A 73 -11.71 -4.40 -15.09
CA ASP A 73 -10.50 -3.66 -15.45
C ASP A 73 -10.71 -2.16 -15.25
N PHE A 74 -11.82 -1.63 -15.73
CA PHE A 74 -12.14 -0.22 -15.49
C PHE A 74 -12.24 0.13 -14.00
N LYS A 75 -12.94 -0.67 -13.20
CA LYS A 75 -13.10 -0.44 -11.76
C LYS A 75 -11.75 -0.49 -11.04
N ARG A 76 -10.90 -1.44 -11.44
CA ARG A 76 -9.53 -1.55 -10.93
C ARG A 76 -8.72 -0.29 -11.27
N ASP A 77 -8.68 0.08 -12.55
CA ASP A 77 -7.89 1.20 -13.04
C ASP A 77 -8.35 2.52 -12.44
N TYR A 78 -9.66 2.74 -12.34
CA TYR A 78 -10.24 3.90 -11.66
C TYR A 78 -9.81 3.96 -10.18
N SER A 79 -9.90 2.84 -9.48
CA SER A 79 -9.52 2.79 -8.06
C SER A 79 -8.02 2.98 -7.85
N CYS A 80 -7.19 2.38 -8.71
CA CYS A 80 -5.74 2.55 -8.67
C CYS A 80 -5.34 4.00 -8.93
N HIS A 81 -5.91 4.62 -9.97
CA HIS A 81 -5.63 6.02 -10.30
C HIS A 81 -6.03 6.96 -9.16
N LYS A 82 -7.25 6.80 -8.62
CA LYS A 82 -7.72 7.58 -7.46
C LYS A 82 -6.82 7.40 -6.23
N GLY A 83 -6.39 6.17 -5.97
CA GLY A 83 -5.45 5.87 -4.90
C GLY A 83 -4.10 6.56 -5.10
N SER A 84 -3.53 6.48 -6.30
CA SER A 84 -2.24 7.11 -6.64
C SER A 84 -2.29 8.62 -6.49
N GLU A 85 -3.36 9.29 -6.95
CA GLU A 85 -3.54 10.73 -6.77
C GLU A 85 -3.64 11.12 -5.29
N PHE A 86 -4.31 10.30 -4.49
CA PHE A 86 -4.40 10.52 -3.06
C PHE A 86 -3.02 10.36 -2.37
N HIS A 87 -2.26 9.29 -2.66
CA HIS A 87 -0.91 9.07 -2.12
C HIS A 87 0.04 10.21 -2.51
N LYS A 88 0.00 10.64 -3.78
CA LYS A 88 0.77 11.78 -4.27
C LYS A 88 0.41 13.09 -3.55
N TYR A 89 -0.87 13.30 -3.25
CA TYR A 89 -1.30 14.43 -2.42
C TYR A 89 -0.65 14.37 -1.03
N VAL A 90 -0.72 13.20 -0.36
CA VAL A 90 -0.19 13.03 0.99
C VAL A 90 1.33 13.21 1.01
N GLU A 91 2.04 12.63 0.05
CA GLU A 91 3.49 12.81 -0.11
C GLU A 91 3.86 14.30 -0.26
N ASN A 92 3.19 15.01 -1.17
CA ASN A 92 3.43 16.43 -1.39
C ASN A 92 3.11 17.27 -0.16
N PHE A 93 2.06 16.91 0.59
CA PHE A 93 1.70 17.58 1.84
C PHE A 93 2.85 17.50 2.87
N PHE A 94 3.44 16.32 3.09
CA PHE A 94 4.54 16.16 4.04
C PHE A 94 5.86 16.74 3.51
N ASN A 95 6.11 16.65 2.23
CA ASN A 95 7.31 17.20 1.60
C ASN A 95 7.22 18.73 1.35
N ARG A 96 6.10 19.36 1.74
CA ARG A 96 5.84 20.81 1.51
C ARG A 96 5.97 21.22 0.05
N LYS A 97 5.65 20.32 -0.87
CA LYS A 97 5.62 20.60 -2.32
C LYS A 97 4.29 21.22 -2.72
N GLN A 98 4.28 21.91 -3.85
CA GLN A 98 3.02 22.42 -4.42
C GLN A 98 2.09 21.25 -4.74
N ILE A 99 0.86 21.33 -4.23
CA ILE A 99 -0.16 20.31 -4.43
C ILE A 99 -1.01 20.69 -5.63
N SER A 100 -0.98 19.89 -6.67
CA SER A 100 -1.86 20.01 -7.83
C SER A 100 -2.35 18.61 -8.24
N LEU A 101 -3.61 18.53 -8.64
CA LEU A 101 -4.12 17.34 -9.30
C LEU A 101 -3.75 17.40 -10.78
N ASP A 102 -3.23 16.34 -11.33
CA ASP A 102 -2.89 16.25 -12.75
C ASP A 102 -4.17 16.10 -13.59
N LYS A 103 -4.69 17.23 -14.04
CA LYS A 103 -5.89 17.28 -14.90
C LYS A 103 -5.70 16.56 -16.23
N THR A 104 -4.49 16.57 -16.78
CA THR A 104 -4.19 15.96 -18.09
C THR A 104 -4.26 14.44 -18.00
N ALA A 105 -3.65 13.87 -16.96
CA ALA A 105 -3.71 12.42 -16.72
C ALA A 105 -5.14 11.94 -16.47
N ILE A 106 -5.94 12.72 -15.72
CA ILE A 106 -7.34 12.41 -15.46
C ILE A 106 -8.18 12.46 -16.74
N ASN A 107 -8.01 13.50 -17.57
CA ASN A 107 -8.73 13.60 -18.83
C ASN A 107 -8.40 12.43 -19.75
N PHE A 108 -7.11 12.10 -19.90
CA PHE A 108 -6.66 10.94 -20.67
C PHE A 108 -7.28 9.64 -20.16
N PHE A 109 -7.28 9.43 -18.84
CA PHE A 109 -7.87 8.24 -18.21
C PHE A 109 -9.36 8.07 -18.54
N PHE A 110 -10.12 9.17 -18.56
CA PHE A 110 -11.55 9.12 -18.87
C PHE A 110 -11.84 9.08 -20.38
N GLU A 111 -11.00 9.70 -21.22
CA GLU A 111 -11.17 9.74 -22.67
C GLU A 111 -10.84 8.42 -23.35
N ASP A 112 -9.77 7.74 -22.93
CA ASP A 112 -9.36 6.45 -23.51
C ASP A 112 -10.30 5.29 -23.16
N LYS A 113 -11.06 5.39 -22.09
CA LYS A 113 -12.03 4.39 -21.68
C LYS A 113 -13.42 4.62 -22.32
N LYS A 114 -13.44 4.97 -23.63
CA LYS A 114 -14.65 5.31 -24.39
C LYS A 114 -15.77 4.27 -24.38
N THR A 115 -15.46 3.01 -24.15
CA THR A 115 -16.43 1.90 -24.08
C THR A 115 -17.24 1.91 -22.78
N PHE A 116 -16.75 2.53 -21.73
CA PHE A 116 -17.42 2.61 -20.44
C PHE A 116 -18.17 3.94 -20.31
N LYS A 117 -19.48 3.92 -20.55
CA LYS A 117 -20.40 4.95 -20.03
C LYS A 117 -20.39 4.85 -18.51
N THR A 118 -19.32 5.35 -17.88
CA THR A 118 -19.26 5.40 -16.43
C THR A 118 -20.28 6.41 -15.95
N LYS A 119 -21.01 6.03 -14.93
CA LYS A 119 -21.84 6.97 -14.18
C LYS A 119 -20.98 8.06 -13.51
N ASN A 120 -19.66 7.83 -13.41
CA ASN A 120 -18.76 8.74 -12.72
C ASN A 120 -18.20 9.76 -13.72
N SER A 121 -18.70 10.98 -13.59
CA SER A 121 -18.15 12.14 -14.30
C SER A 121 -16.79 12.54 -13.70
N ILE A 122 -16.00 13.30 -14.46
CA ILE A 122 -14.76 13.93 -13.95
C ILE A 122 -15.06 14.71 -12.65
N LYS A 123 -16.22 15.32 -12.54
CA LYS A 123 -16.66 16.03 -11.33
C LYS A 123 -16.77 15.10 -10.13
N GLU A 124 -17.37 13.93 -10.29
CA GLU A 124 -17.49 12.93 -9.21
C GLU A 124 -16.14 12.39 -8.80
N TYR A 125 -15.23 12.15 -9.75
CA TYR A 125 -13.85 11.76 -9.44
C TYR A 125 -13.15 12.79 -8.54
N TYR A 126 -13.23 14.09 -8.89
CA TYR A 126 -12.64 15.14 -8.06
C TYR A 126 -13.32 15.27 -6.69
N GLN A 127 -14.63 15.04 -6.61
CA GLN A 127 -15.35 15.02 -5.33
C GLN A 127 -14.87 13.86 -4.46
N ASP A 128 -14.69 12.68 -5.03
CA ASP A 128 -14.15 11.51 -4.33
C ASP A 128 -12.74 11.78 -3.78
N VAL A 129 -11.83 12.31 -4.62
CA VAL A 129 -10.47 12.63 -4.18
C VAL A 129 -10.48 13.72 -3.10
N ALA A 130 -11.31 14.76 -3.25
CA ALA A 130 -11.43 15.82 -2.25
C ALA A 130 -11.93 15.28 -0.90
N LEU A 131 -12.82 14.29 -0.92
CA LEU A 131 -13.31 13.65 0.30
C LEU A 131 -12.23 12.79 0.98
N LEU A 132 -11.45 12.03 0.20
CA LEU A 132 -10.28 11.32 0.73
C LEU A 132 -9.29 12.27 1.41
N ILE A 133 -9.00 13.41 0.77
CA ILE A 133 -8.11 14.45 1.30
C ILE A 133 -8.66 15.04 2.61
N LYS A 134 -9.97 15.32 2.67
CA LYS A 134 -10.62 15.81 3.90
C LYS A 134 -10.43 14.80 5.04
N ASN A 135 -10.71 13.53 4.78
CA ASN A 135 -10.63 12.48 5.79
C ASN A 135 -9.18 12.24 6.25
N PHE A 136 -8.22 12.33 5.33
CA PHE A 136 -6.80 12.34 5.68
C PHE A 136 -6.44 13.51 6.61
N LYS A 137 -6.92 14.72 6.35
CA LYS A 137 -6.65 15.88 7.22
C LYS A 137 -7.21 15.67 8.62
N ASN A 138 -8.42 15.13 8.75
CA ASN A 138 -9.02 14.78 10.03
C ASN A 138 -8.18 13.75 10.79
N PHE A 139 -7.71 12.70 10.10
CA PHE A 139 -6.76 11.73 10.65
C PHE A 139 -5.48 12.41 11.12
N TYR A 140 -4.84 13.23 10.27
CA TYR A 140 -3.56 13.85 10.59
C TYR A 140 -3.68 14.85 11.76
N ASP A 141 -4.76 15.60 11.86
CA ASP A 141 -5.03 16.52 12.96
C ASP A 141 -5.17 15.80 14.32
N TRP A 142 -5.64 14.58 14.31
CA TRP A 142 -5.64 13.71 15.49
C TRP A 142 -4.27 13.06 15.72
N TRP A 143 -3.63 12.51 14.67
CA TRP A 143 -2.36 11.78 14.75
C TRP A 143 -1.20 12.64 15.28
N LYS A 144 -1.10 13.87 14.82
CA LYS A 144 -0.01 14.81 15.18
C LYS A 144 0.02 15.22 16.65
N LYS A 145 -1.01 14.89 17.45
CA LYS A 145 -1.05 15.19 18.89
C LYS A 145 -0.07 14.33 19.69
N GLU A 146 0.25 13.13 19.21
CA GLU A 146 1.15 12.19 19.89
C GLU A 146 2.27 11.67 18.97
N HIS A 147 2.23 12.02 17.68
CA HIS A 147 3.14 11.50 16.67
C HIS A 147 3.72 12.61 15.82
N ILE A 148 4.96 12.40 15.38
CA ILE A 148 5.58 13.16 14.29
C ILE A 148 5.82 12.25 13.10
N ILE A 149 5.60 12.77 11.90
CA ILE A 149 5.99 12.09 10.66
C ILE A 149 7.49 12.26 10.48
N ILE A 150 8.21 11.14 10.42
CA ILE A 150 9.65 11.12 10.18
C ILE A 150 9.94 11.14 8.69
N LYS A 151 9.25 10.28 7.94
CA LYS A 151 9.44 10.17 6.49
C LYS A 151 8.14 9.70 5.83
N SER A 152 7.83 10.29 4.67
CA SER A 152 6.79 9.81 3.76
C SER A 152 7.47 9.18 2.55
N GLU A 153 6.87 8.13 1.98
CA GLU A 153 7.43 7.34 0.86
C GLU A 153 8.89 6.91 1.15
N PHE A 154 9.07 6.30 2.32
CA PHE A 154 10.39 5.90 2.78
C PHE A 154 10.83 4.57 2.17
N VAL A 155 11.83 4.64 1.28
CA VAL A 155 12.41 3.46 0.62
C VAL A 155 13.29 2.69 1.59
N ILE A 156 13.02 1.40 1.73
CA ILE A 156 13.78 0.47 2.57
C ILE A 156 14.09 -0.83 1.82
N GLY A 157 15.04 -1.58 2.31
CA GLY A 157 15.35 -2.91 1.78
C GLY A 157 16.38 -3.64 2.60
N ASP A 158 16.55 -4.89 2.27
CA ASP A 158 17.49 -5.82 2.90
C ASP A 158 18.46 -6.35 1.84
N SER A 159 19.72 -5.93 1.90
CA SER A 159 20.76 -6.32 0.93
C SER A 159 21.04 -7.83 0.95
N GLU A 160 20.83 -8.52 2.08
CA GLU A 160 21.05 -9.97 2.19
C GLU A 160 20.00 -10.76 1.41
N THR A 161 18.74 -10.33 1.43
CA THR A 161 17.63 -11.01 0.74
C THR A 161 17.31 -10.41 -0.63
N GLY A 162 17.78 -9.19 -0.89
CA GLY A 162 17.46 -8.43 -2.11
C GLY A 162 16.01 -7.96 -2.17
N VAL A 163 15.30 -7.91 -1.03
CA VAL A 163 13.90 -7.50 -0.94
C VAL A 163 13.81 -6.04 -0.56
N CYS A 164 13.08 -5.25 -1.34
CA CYS A 164 12.89 -3.81 -1.13
C CYS A 164 11.42 -3.42 -1.11
N GLY A 165 11.14 -2.22 -0.60
CA GLY A 165 9.81 -1.62 -0.67
C GLY A 165 9.80 -0.19 -0.21
N THR A 166 8.63 0.41 -0.27
CA THR A 166 8.40 1.79 0.17
C THR A 166 7.35 1.80 1.27
N ILE A 167 7.69 2.40 2.40
CA ILE A 167 6.78 2.64 3.50
C ILE A 167 6.06 3.96 3.22
N ASP A 168 4.73 3.95 3.13
CA ASP A 168 3.95 5.17 2.89
C ASP A 168 4.25 6.23 3.95
N ASN A 169 4.31 5.79 5.22
CA ASN A 169 4.62 6.70 6.31
C ASN A 169 5.33 6.01 7.48
N LEU A 170 6.47 6.57 7.85
CA LEU A 170 7.16 6.28 9.09
C LEU A 170 6.94 7.42 10.07
N SER A 171 6.35 7.11 11.20
CA SER A 171 6.08 8.03 12.31
C SER A 171 6.85 7.65 13.56
N TYR A 172 6.95 8.60 14.47
CA TYR A 172 7.45 8.38 15.81
C TYR A 172 6.42 8.87 16.82
N ASN A 173 5.98 7.95 17.71
CA ASN A 173 5.14 8.28 18.84
C ASN A 173 6.02 8.82 19.96
N PHE A 174 5.93 10.12 20.26
CA PHE A 174 6.78 10.75 21.26
C PHE A 174 6.28 10.55 22.71
N VAL A 175 5.06 10.03 22.88
CA VAL A 175 4.52 9.66 24.21
C VAL A 175 5.05 8.27 24.60
N LYS A 176 4.98 7.30 23.67
CA LYS A 176 5.42 5.92 23.90
C LYS A 176 6.90 5.69 23.58
N ASN A 177 7.54 6.62 22.92
CA ASN A 177 8.94 6.54 22.50
C ASN A 177 9.22 5.37 21.52
N GLU A 178 8.36 5.21 20.52
CA GLU A 178 8.41 4.09 19.56
C GLU A 178 8.17 4.55 18.13
N PHE A 179 8.78 3.83 17.18
CA PHE A 179 8.44 3.99 15.77
C PHE A 179 7.12 3.29 15.44
N VAL A 180 6.38 3.89 14.53
CA VAL A 180 5.10 3.37 14.01
C VAL A 180 5.11 3.48 12.50
N ILE A 181 4.76 2.39 11.84
CA ILE A 181 4.57 2.36 10.38
C ILE A 181 3.08 2.33 10.09
N PHE A 182 2.66 3.10 9.10
CA PHE A 182 1.33 2.98 8.58
C PHE A 182 1.26 3.18 7.07
N ASP A 183 0.20 2.67 6.49
CA ASP A 183 -0.08 2.65 5.07
C ASP A 183 -1.52 3.12 4.83
N TYR A 184 -1.71 3.95 3.81
CA TYR A 184 -3.05 4.44 3.46
C TYR A 184 -3.74 3.50 2.49
N LYS A 185 -5.00 3.21 2.76
CA LYS A 185 -5.85 2.42 1.86
C LYS A 185 -7.14 3.15 1.54
N THR A 186 -7.44 3.23 0.24
CA THR A 186 -8.64 3.89 -0.29
C THR A 186 -9.67 2.91 -0.84
N ASN A 187 -9.49 1.62 -0.55
CA ASN A 187 -10.41 0.56 -0.97
C ASN A 187 -11.83 0.83 -0.48
N LYS A 188 -12.83 0.42 -1.26
CA LYS A 188 -14.23 0.45 -0.83
C LYS A 188 -14.46 -0.42 0.40
N GLU A 189 -13.75 -1.54 0.49
CA GLU A 189 -13.84 -2.53 1.57
C GLU A 189 -12.47 -3.12 1.84
N ILE A 190 -12.16 -3.43 3.10
CA ILE A 190 -10.98 -4.22 3.51
C ILE A 190 -11.49 -5.57 4.02
N LYS A 191 -11.45 -6.57 3.16
CA LYS A 191 -11.89 -7.92 3.48
C LYS A 191 -10.96 -8.59 4.47
N ARG A 192 -11.56 -9.27 5.45
CA ARG A 192 -10.86 -9.99 6.52
C ARG A 192 -10.91 -11.51 6.36
N LYS A 193 -11.59 -12.01 5.33
CA LYS A 193 -11.72 -13.43 4.97
C LYS A 193 -11.37 -13.64 3.50
N GLY A 194 -10.73 -14.75 3.21
CA GLY A 194 -10.45 -15.18 1.85
C GLY A 194 -11.74 -15.46 1.06
N PHE A 195 -11.70 -15.24 -0.23
CA PHE A 195 -12.84 -15.54 -1.11
C PHE A 195 -13.16 -17.04 -1.00
N LYS A 196 -14.42 -17.37 -0.66
CA LYS A 196 -14.85 -18.77 -0.41
C LYS A 196 -13.97 -19.55 0.59
N GLY A 197 -13.32 -18.85 1.52
CA GLY A 197 -12.43 -19.48 2.50
C GLY A 197 -11.00 -19.74 2.00
N ASP A 198 -10.60 -19.11 0.89
CA ASP A 198 -9.24 -19.23 0.37
C ASP A 198 -8.19 -18.85 1.40
N LYS A 199 -7.16 -19.69 1.47
CA LYS A 199 -5.96 -19.47 2.27
C LYS A 199 -4.77 -19.15 1.39
N MET A 200 -3.78 -18.45 1.93
CA MET A 200 -2.48 -18.33 1.30
C MET A 200 -1.85 -19.72 1.12
N ILE A 201 -0.74 -19.81 0.41
CA ILE A 201 -0.09 -21.10 0.13
C ILE A 201 1.22 -21.27 0.92
N ASP A 202 1.76 -22.46 0.88
CA ASP A 202 3.03 -22.87 1.50
C ASP A 202 3.07 -22.56 3.01
N CYS A 203 4.15 -21.96 3.49
CA CYS A 203 4.34 -21.65 4.91
C CYS A 203 3.32 -20.64 5.48
N LEU A 204 2.54 -19.96 4.63
CA LEU A 204 1.49 -19.01 4.99
C LEU A 204 0.07 -19.62 4.91
N SER A 205 -0.08 -20.93 4.69
CA SER A 205 -1.38 -21.61 4.49
C SER A 205 -2.36 -21.51 5.65
N HIS A 206 -1.91 -21.13 6.83
CA HIS A 206 -2.77 -20.86 7.99
C HIS A 206 -3.49 -19.49 7.92
N LEU A 207 -3.03 -18.58 7.06
CA LEU A 207 -3.58 -17.24 6.89
C LEU A 207 -4.67 -17.18 5.81
N ASP A 208 -5.70 -16.36 6.03
CA ASP A 208 -6.70 -16.08 5.00
C ASP A 208 -6.09 -15.27 3.84
N GLN A 209 -6.36 -15.64 2.59
CA GLN A 209 -5.97 -14.86 1.42
C GLN A 209 -6.95 -13.70 1.22
N CYS A 210 -6.74 -12.61 1.94
CA CYS A 210 -7.59 -11.41 1.90
C CYS A 210 -6.75 -10.13 1.99
N GLU A 211 -7.38 -8.99 1.70
CA GLU A 211 -6.70 -7.68 1.73
C GLU A 211 -6.07 -7.39 3.09
N PHE A 212 -6.81 -7.62 4.18
CA PHE A 212 -6.31 -7.34 5.54
C PHE A 212 -5.05 -8.14 5.89
N THR A 213 -5.02 -9.44 5.53
CA THR A 213 -3.83 -10.29 5.73
C THR A 213 -2.65 -9.78 4.91
N LYS A 214 -2.87 -9.46 3.63
CA LYS A 214 -1.80 -8.98 2.73
C LYS A 214 -1.22 -7.65 3.19
N TYR A 215 -2.06 -6.71 3.61
CA TYR A 215 -1.61 -5.44 4.16
C TYR A 215 -0.86 -5.61 5.48
N SER A 216 -1.36 -6.48 6.37
CA SER A 216 -0.67 -6.80 7.62
C SER A 216 0.70 -7.44 7.36
N LEU A 217 0.80 -8.35 6.40
CA LEU A 217 2.06 -8.99 6.02
C LEU A 217 3.04 -7.99 5.39
N GLN A 218 2.55 -7.08 4.53
CA GLN A 218 3.35 -6.00 3.95
C GLN A 218 3.99 -5.14 5.03
N LEU A 219 3.20 -4.66 5.99
CA LEU A 219 3.70 -3.80 7.06
C LEU A 219 4.57 -4.56 8.06
N SER A 220 4.30 -5.85 8.29
CA SER A 220 5.16 -6.71 9.11
C SER A 220 6.51 -6.98 8.43
N LEU A 221 6.56 -7.12 7.10
CA LEU A 221 7.81 -7.22 6.35
C LEU A 221 8.63 -5.93 6.46
N TYR A 222 7.99 -4.77 6.30
CA TYR A 222 8.67 -3.48 6.48
C TYR A 222 9.21 -3.33 7.90
N SER A 223 8.40 -3.66 8.91
CA SER A 223 8.85 -3.63 10.32
C SER A 223 10.03 -4.57 10.54
N THR A 224 9.99 -5.78 9.99
CA THR A 224 11.05 -6.80 10.13
C THR A 224 12.36 -6.33 9.48
N ILE A 225 12.30 -5.78 8.26
CA ILE A 225 13.47 -5.22 7.56
C ILE A 225 14.04 -4.05 8.35
N MET A 226 13.18 -3.11 8.77
CA MET A 226 13.61 -1.94 9.53
C MET A 226 14.28 -2.33 10.85
N GLU A 227 13.67 -3.23 11.63
CA GLU A 227 14.23 -3.72 12.89
C GLU A 227 15.56 -4.45 12.70
N LYS A 228 15.68 -5.29 11.65
CA LYS A 228 16.90 -6.02 11.31
C LYS A 228 18.08 -5.09 11.00
N ILE A 229 17.84 -4.05 10.21
CA ILE A 229 18.89 -3.17 9.68
C ILE A 229 19.26 -2.07 10.67
N THR A 230 18.29 -1.50 11.39
CA THR A 230 18.50 -0.32 12.25
C THR A 230 18.62 -0.66 13.72
N ASN A 231 18.13 -1.83 14.17
CA ASN A 231 17.87 -2.19 15.57
C ASN A 231 16.85 -1.26 16.27
N PHE A 232 16.03 -0.52 15.51
CA PHE A 232 14.93 0.28 16.07
C PHE A 232 13.65 -0.55 16.13
N SER A 233 13.00 -0.56 17.28
CA SER A 233 11.74 -1.29 17.46
C SER A 233 10.58 -0.61 16.73
N VAL A 234 9.78 -1.40 16.01
CA VAL A 234 8.52 -1.03 15.36
C VAL A 234 7.41 -1.93 15.89
N PRO A 235 6.91 -1.68 17.11
CA PRO A 235 6.01 -2.62 17.80
C PRO A 235 4.59 -2.62 17.21
N SER A 236 4.24 -1.62 16.43
CA SER A 236 2.88 -1.47 15.90
C SER A 236 2.89 -0.93 14.48
N SER A 237 1.98 -1.47 13.66
CA SER A 237 1.68 -0.97 12.33
C SER A 237 0.17 -0.86 12.11
N TYR A 238 -0.24 0.09 11.28
CA TYR A 238 -1.64 0.41 11.07
C TYR A 238 -1.96 0.63 9.59
N ILE A 239 -3.19 0.30 9.22
CA ILE A 239 -3.82 0.78 8.00
C ILE A 239 -4.64 2.02 8.37
N ILE A 240 -4.43 3.11 7.66
CA ILE A 240 -5.30 4.26 7.70
C ILE A 240 -6.28 4.12 6.54
N TRP A 241 -7.47 3.62 6.85
CA TRP A 241 -8.49 3.37 5.85
C TRP A 241 -9.31 4.62 5.59
N VAL A 242 -9.18 5.16 4.39
CA VAL A 242 -9.83 6.39 3.93
C VAL A 242 -10.65 6.03 2.69
N ASN A 243 -11.94 5.75 2.84
CA ASN A 243 -12.77 5.23 1.74
C ASN A 243 -13.73 6.25 1.12
N GLY A 244 -13.79 7.46 1.62
CA GLY A 244 -14.66 8.52 1.11
C GLY A 244 -16.13 8.45 1.59
N GLU A 245 -16.60 7.34 2.10
CA GLU A 245 -17.99 7.19 2.59
C GLU A 245 -18.15 7.59 4.07
N LYS A 246 -17.10 7.34 4.83
CA LYS A 246 -17.00 7.67 6.27
C LYS A 246 -15.79 8.58 6.46
N ASP A 247 -15.56 9.00 7.69
CA ASP A 247 -14.30 9.62 8.06
C ASP A 247 -13.14 8.63 7.85
N TYR A 248 -12.07 8.69 8.58
CA TYR A 248 -11.03 7.67 8.54
C TYR A 248 -11.29 6.56 9.57
N GLU A 249 -10.69 5.40 9.34
CA GLU A 249 -10.61 4.31 10.32
C GLU A 249 -9.15 3.90 10.52
N LEU A 250 -8.71 3.86 11.79
CA LEU A 250 -7.40 3.35 12.17
C LEU A 250 -7.50 1.86 12.46
N ILE A 251 -6.94 1.04 11.60
CA ILE A 251 -6.98 -0.42 11.72
C ILE A 251 -5.60 -0.92 12.13
N LYS A 252 -5.49 -1.47 13.35
CA LYS A 252 -4.26 -2.14 13.77
C LYS A 252 -4.05 -3.42 12.96
N CYS A 253 -2.86 -3.57 12.38
CA CYS A 253 -2.49 -4.77 11.62
C CYS A 253 -2.24 -5.97 12.53
N LEU A 254 -2.31 -7.17 11.95
CA LEU A 254 -1.79 -8.39 12.58
C LEU A 254 -0.27 -8.27 12.72
N ASP A 255 0.27 -8.74 13.82
CA ASP A 255 1.72 -8.94 13.95
C ASP A 255 2.10 -10.26 13.26
N LEU A 256 2.65 -10.14 12.06
CA LEU A 256 3.10 -11.25 11.22
C LEU A 256 4.63 -11.22 11.02
N LYS A 257 5.38 -10.73 12.02
CA LYS A 257 6.85 -10.66 11.95
C LYS A 257 7.49 -12.04 11.91
N LYS A 258 6.86 -13.05 12.54
CA LYS A 258 7.33 -14.44 12.46
C LYS A 258 7.24 -14.96 11.02
N GLU A 259 6.09 -14.79 10.39
CA GLU A 259 5.84 -15.13 9.00
C GLU A 259 6.75 -14.34 8.04
N SER A 260 6.93 -13.06 8.32
CA SER A 260 7.84 -12.18 7.56
C SER A 260 9.28 -12.69 7.58
N LYS A 261 9.80 -13.09 8.75
CA LYS A 261 11.13 -13.70 8.86
C LYS A 261 11.24 -14.99 8.06
N MET A 262 10.24 -15.88 8.17
CA MET A 262 10.21 -17.15 7.43
C MET A 262 10.31 -16.94 5.92
N ILE A 263 9.52 -16.01 5.35
CA ILE A 263 9.52 -15.77 3.90
C ILE A 263 10.76 -15.00 3.43
N LEU A 264 11.33 -14.11 4.26
CA LEU A 264 12.61 -13.45 3.97
C LEU A 264 13.77 -14.45 4.00
N ASP A 265 13.81 -15.36 4.97
CA ASP A 265 14.86 -16.38 5.05
C ASP A 265 14.86 -17.30 3.82
N ASN A 266 13.70 -17.59 3.24
CA ASN A 266 13.57 -18.32 1.96
C ASN A 266 14.07 -17.53 0.74
N CYS A 267 14.41 -16.25 0.90
CA CYS A 267 14.96 -15.41 -0.17
C CYS A 267 16.49 -15.31 -0.15
N LYS A 268 17.18 -15.88 0.83
CA LYS A 268 18.65 -15.77 0.99
C LYS A 268 19.45 -16.59 -0.01
N TYR A 269 18.83 -17.38 -0.90
CA TYR A 269 19.50 -18.29 -1.83
C TYR A 269 19.13 -18.05 -3.30
#